data_8129e5b08bf71abde6151ccc793afd66
#
_entry.id   8129e5b08bf71abde6151ccc793afd66
#
_cell.length_a   1.000
_cell.length_b   1.000
_cell.length_c   1.000
_cell.angle_alpha   90.00
_cell.angle_beta   90.00
_cell.angle_gamma   90.00
#
_symmetry.space_group_name_H-M   'P 1'
#
loop_
_entity.id
_entity.type
_entity.pdbx_description
1 polymer ?
#
loop_
_entity_poly.entity_id
_entity_poly.type
_entity_poly.pdbx_seq_one_letter_code
_entity_poly.pdbx_strand_id
1 'polypeptide(L)'
;NNERLVFSLFVATAMSISAIPVIAKVLMDLNLMRRDVGQTIIAAGMSDDTIGWILLSIVAGLASGESVTAGSVLQIVGSVLAFMLVSFTVGRWLVKKVLTYVQDEVKSTDRLLTLVVVLTFLWGAITQALNLEAVLGAFVMGIIFGTMPRLPDEVHHKLESIALGIFAPIFFATAGLKVNVINLIEPRLLIITG
;
A
#
# COMPACT_ATOMS: atom_id res chain seq x y z
N ASN A 1 -29.66 -5.67 10.36
CA ASN A 1 -28.51 -5.78 11.28
C ASN A 1 -27.16 -5.93 10.53
N ASN A 2 -27.11 -6.61 9.37
CA ASN A 2 -25.86 -6.81 8.65
C ASN A 2 -25.25 -5.52 8.08
N GLU A 3 -26.06 -4.60 7.56
CA GLU A 3 -25.55 -3.33 7.01
C GLU A 3 -24.87 -2.47 8.08
N ARG A 4 -25.42 -2.44 9.30
CA ARG A 4 -24.81 -1.70 10.41
C ARG A 4 -23.48 -2.32 10.84
N LEU A 5 -23.41 -3.64 10.82
CA LEU A 5 -22.17 -4.38 11.16
C LEU A 5 -21.07 -4.11 10.11
N VAL A 6 -21.41 -4.20 8.82
CA VAL A 6 -20.49 -3.90 7.72
C VAL A 6 -19.99 -2.46 7.80
N PHE A 7 -20.90 -1.51 8.03
CA PHE A 7 -20.54 -0.11 8.21
C PHE A 7 -19.62 0.11 9.42
N SER A 8 -19.94 -0.49 10.56
CA SER A 8 -19.10 -0.39 11.76
C SER A 8 -17.71 -0.99 11.56
N LEU A 9 -17.63 -2.13 10.90
CA LEU A 9 -16.36 -2.77 10.55
C LEU A 9 -15.54 -1.92 9.57
N PHE A 10 -16.22 -1.32 8.57
CA PHE A 10 -15.56 -0.42 7.63
C PHE A 10 -14.96 0.80 8.35
N VAL A 11 -15.74 1.47 9.20
CA VAL A 11 -15.28 2.62 9.97
C VAL A 11 -14.13 2.22 10.91
N ALA A 12 -14.28 1.11 11.63
CA ALA A 12 -13.24 0.61 12.53
C ALA A 12 -11.94 0.31 11.78
N THR A 13 -12.01 -0.34 10.62
CA THR A 13 -10.85 -0.61 9.76
C THR A 13 -10.23 0.69 9.26
N ALA A 14 -11.04 1.63 8.78
CA ALA A 14 -10.55 2.92 8.30
C ALA A 14 -9.85 3.75 9.40
N MET A 15 -10.32 3.65 10.65
CA MET A 15 -9.71 4.33 11.79
C MET A 15 -8.47 3.62 12.34
N SER A 16 -8.30 2.33 12.07
CA SER A 16 -7.15 1.55 12.55
C SER A 16 -5.92 1.67 11.65
N ILE A 17 -6.09 1.99 10.37
CA ILE A 17 -4.99 2.06 9.41
C ILE A 17 -4.21 3.36 9.59
N SER A 18 -2.91 3.24 9.84
CA SER A 18 -2.00 4.37 10.04
C SER A 18 -1.33 4.78 8.73
N ALA A 19 -1.15 6.08 8.50
CA ALA A 19 -0.50 6.59 7.30
C ALA A 19 1.03 6.53 7.42
N ILE A 20 1.69 5.47 6.95
CA ILE A 20 3.17 5.34 6.97
C ILE A 20 3.88 6.58 6.40
N PRO A 21 3.46 7.21 5.29
CA PRO A 21 4.14 8.41 4.80
C PRO A 21 4.17 9.56 5.80
N VAL A 22 3.12 9.73 6.59
CA VAL A 22 3.04 10.76 7.65
C VAL A 22 3.99 10.40 8.79
N ILE A 23 3.96 9.14 9.23
CA ILE A 23 4.87 8.62 10.27
C ILE A 23 6.32 8.80 9.84
N ALA A 24 6.67 8.40 8.63
CA ALA A 24 8.01 8.53 8.08
C ALA A 24 8.46 9.99 8.03
N LYS A 25 7.59 10.92 7.60
CA LYS A 25 7.89 12.35 7.58
C LYS A 25 8.20 12.88 8.98
N VAL A 26 7.37 12.56 9.97
CA VAL A 26 7.59 12.97 11.37
C VAL A 26 8.91 12.39 11.91
N LEU A 27 9.20 11.12 11.65
CA LEU A 27 10.44 10.48 12.08
C LEU A 27 11.67 11.11 11.42
N MET A 28 11.57 11.51 10.15
CA MET A 28 12.64 12.26 9.47
C MET A 28 12.86 13.63 10.09
N ASP A 29 11.80 14.40 10.32
CA ASP A 29 11.88 15.75 10.92
C ASP A 29 12.46 15.72 12.33
N LEU A 30 12.21 14.65 13.09
CA LEU A 30 12.78 14.43 14.44
C LEU A 30 14.16 13.75 14.44
N ASN A 31 14.74 13.42 13.28
CA ASN A 31 15.99 12.65 13.14
C ASN A 31 15.95 11.29 13.86
N LEU A 32 14.77 10.67 13.95
CA LEU A 32 14.56 9.36 14.59
C LEU A 32 14.53 8.20 13.60
N MET A 33 14.48 8.46 12.28
CA MET A 33 14.32 7.44 11.24
C MET A 33 15.33 6.30 11.33
N ARG A 34 16.58 6.59 11.70
CA ARG A 34 17.67 5.61 11.80
C ARG A 34 17.90 5.07 13.21
N ARG A 35 17.09 5.47 14.20
CA ARG A 35 17.16 4.98 15.56
C ARG A 35 16.26 3.77 15.75
N ASP A 36 16.56 2.93 16.74
CA ASP A 36 15.79 1.71 17.03
C ASP A 36 14.30 1.99 17.22
N VAL A 37 13.95 3.12 17.86
CA VAL A 37 12.56 3.56 18.03
C VAL A 37 11.90 3.83 16.70
N GLY A 38 12.58 4.56 15.79
CA GLY A 38 12.06 4.87 14.46
C GLY A 38 11.88 3.61 13.61
N GLN A 39 12.86 2.70 13.66
CA GLN A 39 12.78 1.41 12.95
C GLN A 39 11.63 0.55 13.49
N THR A 40 11.41 0.54 14.80
CA THR A 40 10.30 -0.20 15.41
C THR A 40 8.95 0.38 15.01
N ILE A 41 8.82 1.71 14.99
CA ILE A 41 7.58 2.37 14.55
C ILE A 41 7.27 2.07 13.08
N ILE A 42 8.28 2.14 12.20
CA ILE A 42 8.11 1.79 10.78
C ILE A 42 7.72 0.32 10.61
N ALA A 43 8.40 -0.59 11.32
CA ALA A 43 8.07 -2.01 11.26
C ALA A 43 6.64 -2.30 11.76
N ALA A 44 6.20 -1.61 12.83
CA ALA A 44 4.83 -1.71 13.31
C ALA A 44 3.82 -1.18 12.28
N GLY A 45 4.08 -0.03 11.65
CA GLY A 45 3.26 0.51 10.58
C GLY A 45 3.16 -0.42 9.38
N MET A 46 4.27 -1.05 8.95
CA MET A 46 4.25 -2.04 7.87
C MET A 46 3.40 -3.27 8.21
N SER A 47 3.44 -3.70 9.47
CA SER A 47 2.60 -4.80 9.95
C SER A 47 1.13 -4.41 9.99
N ASP A 48 0.84 -3.20 10.44
CA ASP A 48 -0.50 -2.62 10.48
C ASP A 48 -1.11 -2.51 9.08
N ASP A 49 -0.36 -2.03 8.08
CA ASP A 49 -0.79 -1.99 6.69
C ASP A 49 -1.17 -3.37 6.16
N THR A 50 -0.35 -4.39 6.45
CA THR A 50 -0.63 -5.76 6.02
C THR A 50 -1.94 -6.28 6.61
N ILE A 51 -2.16 -6.05 7.91
CA ILE A 51 -3.41 -6.42 8.60
C ILE A 51 -4.58 -5.60 8.04
N GLY A 52 -4.38 -4.32 7.82
CA GLY A 52 -5.37 -3.41 7.23
C GLY A 52 -5.86 -3.88 5.87
N TRP A 53 -4.96 -4.34 4.98
CA TRP A 53 -5.33 -4.89 3.67
C TRP A 53 -6.16 -6.16 3.77
N ILE A 54 -5.85 -7.04 4.72
CA ILE A 54 -6.64 -8.25 4.98
C ILE A 54 -8.04 -7.85 5.46
N LEU A 55 -8.14 -6.95 6.43
CA LEU A 55 -9.41 -6.47 6.96
C LEU A 55 -10.25 -5.77 5.88
N LEU A 56 -9.63 -4.92 5.07
CA LEU A 56 -10.30 -4.21 3.98
C LEU A 56 -10.88 -5.20 2.96
N SER A 57 -10.13 -6.24 2.60
CA SER A 57 -10.60 -7.28 1.67
C SER A 57 -11.80 -8.05 2.23
N ILE A 58 -11.80 -8.35 3.54
CA ILE A 58 -12.93 -9.00 4.22
C ILE A 58 -14.17 -8.08 4.24
N VAL A 59 -13.98 -6.82 4.60
CA VAL A 59 -15.07 -5.84 4.69
C VAL A 59 -15.65 -5.55 3.30
N ALA A 60 -14.81 -5.47 2.26
CA ALA A 60 -15.25 -5.31 0.88
C ALA A 60 -16.10 -6.51 0.42
N GLY A 61 -15.71 -7.74 0.73
CA GLY A 61 -16.50 -8.94 0.46
C GLY A 61 -17.86 -8.91 1.17
N LEU A 62 -17.89 -8.52 2.46
CA LEU A 62 -19.14 -8.34 3.20
C LEU A 62 -20.04 -7.27 2.59
N ALA A 63 -19.48 -6.15 2.13
CA ALA A 63 -20.21 -5.06 1.50
C ALA A 63 -20.79 -5.47 0.14
N SER A 64 -20.13 -6.35 -0.59
CA SER A 64 -20.62 -6.90 -1.88
C SER A 64 -21.73 -7.93 -1.72
N GLY A 65 -22.17 -8.20 -0.49
CA GLY A 65 -23.26 -9.16 -0.20
C GLY A 65 -22.80 -10.63 -0.28
N GLU A 66 -21.51 -10.87 -0.39
CA GLU A 66 -20.96 -12.24 -0.31
C GLU A 66 -21.09 -12.77 1.12
N SER A 67 -21.48 -14.03 1.24
CA SER A 67 -21.49 -14.70 2.54
C SER A 67 -20.03 -14.93 2.97
N VAL A 68 -19.53 -14.11 3.90
CA VAL A 68 -18.21 -14.32 4.47
C VAL A 68 -18.24 -15.56 5.34
N THR A 69 -17.69 -16.64 4.81
CA THR A 69 -17.48 -17.89 5.53
C THR A 69 -16.06 -17.94 6.08
N ALA A 70 -15.83 -18.76 7.11
CA ALA A 70 -14.47 -18.99 7.60
C ALA A 70 -13.52 -19.45 6.48
N GLY A 71 -14.05 -20.17 5.48
CA GLY A 71 -13.30 -20.59 4.30
C GLY A 71 -12.87 -19.42 3.42
N SER A 72 -13.76 -18.43 3.15
CA SER A 72 -13.40 -17.25 2.35
C SER A 72 -12.36 -16.37 3.05
N VAL A 73 -12.48 -16.20 4.37
CA VAL A 73 -11.45 -15.45 5.16
C VAL A 73 -10.11 -16.16 5.09
N LEU A 74 -10.08 -17.47 5.29
CA LEU A 74 -8.86 -18.28 5.20
C LEU A 74 -8.24 -18.22 3.80
N GLN A 75 -9.05 -18.18 2.76
CA GLN A 75 -8.60 -18.02 1.37
C GLN A 75 -7.95 -16.64 1.16
N ILE A 76 -8.55 -15.55 1.64
CA ILE A 76 -8.00 -14.20 1.52
C ILE A 76 -6.65 -14.12 2.25
N VAL A 77 -6.62 -14.54 3.52
CA VAL A 77 -5.39 -14.53 4.33
C VAL A 77 -4.31 -15.40 3.68
N GLY A 78 -4.69 -16.60 3.24
CA GLY A 78 -3.79 -17.52 2.54
C GLY A 78 -3.24 -16.92 1.25
N SER A 79 -4.06 -16.25 0.45
CA SER A 79 -3.65 -15.58 -0.79
C SER A 79 -2.67 -14.43 -0.53
N VAL A 80 -2.91 -13.61 0.51
CA VAL A 80 -1.99 -12.53 0.90
C VAL A 80 -0.65 -13.09 1.34
N LEU A 81 -0.66 -14.10 2.22
CA LEU A 81 0.57 -14.72 2.72
C LEU A 81 1.34 -15.44 1.60
N ALA A 82 0.66 -16.17 0.73
CA ALA A 82 1.26 -16.81 -0.43
C ALA A 82 1.86 -15.79 -1.39
N PHE A 83 1.13 -14.71 -1.69
CA PHE A 83 1.63 -13.62 -2.53
C PHE A 83 2.88 -12.98 -1.92
N MET A 84 2.87 -12.68 -0.62
CA MET A 84 4.05 -12.13 0.07
C MET A 84 5.24 -13.08 0.00
N LEU A 85 5.03 -14.37 0.33
CA LEU A 85 6.10 -15.37 0.30
C LEU A 85 6.72 -15.46 -1.12
N VAL A 86 5.90 -15.56 -2.15
CA VAL A 86 6.34 -15.63 -3.54
C VAL A 86 7.06 -14.34 -3.95
N SER A 87 6.55 -13.19 -3.58
CA SER A 87 7.14 -11.89 -3.91
C SER A 87 8.50 -11.69 -3.25
N PHE A 88 8.65 -12.03 -1.97
CA PHE A 88 9.93 -11.88 -1.26
C PHE A 88 10.96 -12.97 -1.58
N THR A 89 10.55 -14.09 -2.16
CA THR A 89 11.46 -15.16 -2.62
C THR A 89 11.74 -15.03 -4.12
N VAL A 90 10.78 -15.44 -4.94
CA VAL A 90 10.91 -15.48 -6.40
C VAL A 90 10.93 -14.06 -6.98
N GLY A 91 10.02 -13.19 -6.53
CA GLY A 91 9.93 -11.80 -6.98
C GLY A 91 11.23 -11.04 -6.73
N ARG A 92 11.75 -11.11 -5.50
CA ARG A 92 13.03 -10.48 -5.14
C ARG A 92 14.20 -11.00 -5.99
N TRP A 93 14.27 -12.30 -6.23
CA TRP A 93 15.31 -12.89 -7.08
C TRP A 93 15.20 -12.38 -8.53
N LEU A 94 13.99 -12.36 -9.08
CA LEU A 94 13.71 -11.88 -10.43
C LEU A 94 14.08 -10.41 -10.60
N VAL A 95 13.59 -9.56 -9.67
CA VAL A 95 13.88 -8.12 -9.66
C VAL A 95 15.38 -7.86 -9.57
N LYS A 96 16.10 -8.57 -8.69
CA LYS A 96 17.55 -8.46 -8.58
C LYS A 96 18.24 -8.80 -9.90
N LYS A 97 17.82 -9.87 -10.58
CA LYS A 97 18.39 -10.29 -11.86
C LYS A 97 18.16 -9.27 -12.96
N VAL A 98 16.93 -8.77 -13.07
CA VAL A 98 16.54 -7.74 -14.07
C VAL A 98 17.28 -6.42 -13.79
N LEU A 99 17.34 -5.98 -12.53
CA LEU A 99 18.07 -4.77 -12.14
C LEU A 99 19.58 -4.88 -12.49
N THR A 100 20.21 -6.01 -12.17
CA THR A 100 21.62 -6.21 -12.48
C THR A 100 21.85 -6.15 -13.99
N TYR A 101 21.02 -6.84 -14.77
CA TYR A 101 21.12 -6.83 -16.23
C TYR A 101 20.98 -5.40 -16.81
N VAL A 102 19.99 -4.65 -16.35
CA VAL A 102 19.75 -3.28 -16.83
C VAL A 102 20.85 -2.32 -16.40
N GLN A 103 21.43 -2.48 -15.22
CA GLN A 103 22.53 -1.64 -14.74
C GLN A 103 23.84 -1.89 -15.51
N ASP A 104 24.13 -3.14 -15.81
CA ASP A 104 25.36 -3.51 -16.51
C ASP A 104 25.32 -3.06 -17.98
N GLU A 105 24.15 -3.17 -18.64
CA GLU A 105 23.98 -2.83 -20.06
C GLU A 105 23.72 -1.34 -20.31
N VAL A 106 23.05 -0.64 -19.39
CA VAL A 106 22.33 0.58 -19.74
C VAL A 106 22.80 1.85 -19.02
N LYS A 107 23.50 1.80 -17.93
CA LYS A 107 24.08 2.94 -17.14
C LYS A 107 23.24 4.25 -17.11
N SER A 108 21.91 4.19 -17.29
CA SER A 108 21.02 5.34 -17.36
C SER A 108 20.02 5.32 -16.21
N THR A 109 20.02 6.34 -15.38
CA THR A 109 19.09 6.54 -14.25
C THR A 109 17.63 6.54 -14.70
N ASP A 110 17.33 7.13 -15.86
CA ASP A 110 15.93 7.24 -16.35
C ASP A 110 15.37 5.87 -16.76
N ARG A 111 16.20 4.97 -17.29
CA ARG A 111 15.76 3.61 -17.59
C ARG A 111 15.54 2.76 -16.35
N LEU A 112 16.35 2.99 -15.31
CA LEU A 112 16.14 2.36 -14.01
C LEU A 112 14.82 2.87 -13.38
N LEU A 113 14.55 4.17 -13.45
CA LEU A 113 13.29 4.74 -13.00
C LEU A 113 12.09 4.10 -13.72
N THR A 114 12.16 4.02 -15.04
CA THR A 114 11.10 3.39 -15.84
C THR A 114 10.91 1.93 -15.45
N LEU A 115 11.98 1.18 -15.25
CA LEU A 115 11.92 -0.22 -14.81
C LEU A 115 11.22 -0.36 -13.45
N VAL A 116 11.59 0.48 -12.48
CA VAL A 116 10.98 0.49 -11.14
C VAL A 116 9.48 0.75 -11.24
N VAL A 117 9.08 1.77 -12.01
CA VAL A 117 7.67 2.11 -12.20
C VAL A 117 6.91 0.96 -12.88
N VAL A 118 7.45 0.41 -13.96
CA VAL A 118 6.81 -0.72 -14.68
C VAL A 118 6.64 -1.94 -13.79
N LEU A 119 7.67 -2.31 -13.02
CA LEU A 119 7.59 -3.45 -12.11
C LEU A 119 6.61 -3.20 -10.96
N THR A 120 6.52 -1.97 -10.46
CA THR A 120 5.55 -1.60 -9.43
C THR A 120 4.11 -1.75 -9.94
N PHE A 121 3.81 -1.25 -11.13
CA PHE A 121 2.49 -1.43 -11.74
C PHE A 121 2.20 -2.88 -12.10
N LEU A 122 3.20 -3.64 -12.56
CA LEU A 122 3.05 -5.07 -12.86
C LEU A 122 2.66 -5.86 -11.60
N TRP A 123 3.32 -5.61 -10.46
CA TRP A 123 2.97 -6.25 -9.20
C TRP A 123 1.58 -5.86 -8.71
N GLY A 124 1.20 -4.59 -8.87
CA GLY A 124 -0.17 -4.14 -8.62
C GLY A 124 -1.21 -4.84 -9.51
N ALA A 125 -0.90 -5.03 -10.78
CA ALA A 125 -1.77 -5.77 -11.69
C ALA A 125 -1.88 -7.26 -11.33
N ILE A 126 -0.80 -7.88 -10.87
CA ILE A 126 -0.80 -9.28 -10.39
C ILE A 126 -1.71 -9.43 -9.17
N THR A 127 -1.58 -8.54 -8.17
CA THR A 127 -2.47 -8.59 -6.99
C THR A 127 -3.92 -8.37 -7.38
N GLN A 128 -4.21 -7.41 -8.26
CA GLN A 128 -5.57 -7.19 -8.76
C GLN A 128 -6.14 -8.44 -9.45
N ALA A 129 -5.34 -9.14 -10.24
CA ALA A 129 -5.75 -10.40 -10.88
C ALA A 129 -5.99 -11.53 -9.88
N LEU A 130 -5.38 -11.47 -8.69
CA LEU A 130 -5.62 -12.39 -7.58
C LEU A 130 -6.80 -11.98 -6.67
N ASN A 131 -7.59 -10.99 -7.07
CA ASN A 131 -8.65 -10.37 -6.27
C ASN A 131 -8.15 -9.77 -4.95
N LEU A 132 -6.90 -9.30 -4.93
CA LEU A 132 -6.32 -8.51 -3.86
C LEU A 132 -6.20 -7.06 -4.31
N GLU A 133 -6.04 -6.14 -3.35
CA GLU A 133 -5.88 -4.72 -3.67
C GLU A 133 -4.56 -4.46 -4.43
N ALA A 134 -4.63 -3.69 -5.54
CA ALA A 134 -3.46 -3.36 -6.36
C ALA A 134 -2.37 -2.63 -5.57
N VAL A 135 -2.77 -1.85 -4.57
CA VAL A 135 -1.86 -1.10 -3.70
C VAL A 135 -0.95 -2.03 -2.90
N LEU A 136 -1.45 -3.21 -2.48
CA LEU A 136 -0.63 -4.23 -1.79
C LEU A 136 0.55 -4.67 -2.68
N GLY A 137 0.30 -4.93 -3.97
CA GLY A 137 1.35 -5.32 -4.91
C GLY A 137 2.40 -4.23 -5.10
N ALA A 138 1.96 -2.99 -5.29
CA ALA A 138 2.85 -1.84 -5.42
C ALA A 138 3.69 -1.62 -4.14
N PHE A 139 3.07 -1.78 -2.97
CA PHE A 139 3.74 -1.66 -1.67
C PHE A 139 4.82 -2.73 -1.47
N VAL A 140 4.49 -3.99 -1.71
CA VAL A 140 5.46 -5.11 -1.62
C VAL A 140 6.64 -4.89 -2.59
N MET A 141 6.38 -4.40 -3.80
CA MET A 141 7.43 -4.06 -4.75
C MET A 141 8.31 -2.93 -4.22
N GLY A 142 7.73 -1.90 -3.61
CA GLY A 142 8.47 -0.82 -2.95
C GLY A 142 9.41 -1.33 -1.86
N ILE A 143 8.96 -2.26 -1.01
CA ILE A 143 9.81 -2.91 -0.01
C ILE A 143 10.96 -3.68 -0.67
N ILE A 144 10.67 -4.44 -1.73
CA ILE A 144 11.71 -5.19 -2.46
C ILE A 144 12.77 -4.23 -2.97
N PHE A 145 12.40 -3.12 -3.62
CA PHE A 145 13.35 -2.11 -4.09
C PHE A 145 14.12 -1.45 -2.95
N GLY A 146 13.47 -1.13 -1.83
CA GLY A 146 14.12 -0.56 -0.65
C GLY A 146 15.20 -1.47 -0.03
N THR A 147 15.11 -2.79 -0.27
CA THR A 147 16.13 -3.76 0.16
C THR A 147 17.25 -3.98 -0.85
N MET A 148 17.21 -3.32 -2.03
CA MET A 148 18.20 -3.49 -3.09
C MET A 148 19.35 -2.47 -2.92
N PRO A 149 20.59 -2.91 -2.61
CA PRO A 149 21.73 -2.00 -2.33
C PRO A 149 22.23 -1.23 -3.54
N ARG A 150 21.70 -1.50 -4.73
CA ARG A 150 22.16 -0.94 -6.00
C ARG A 150 21.25 0.10 -6.62
N LEU A 151 20.15 0.46 -5.97
CA LEU A 151 19.30 1.52 -6.49
C LEU A 151 19.92 2.89 -6.17
N PRO A 152 20.26 3.72 -7.17
CA PRO A 152 20.82 5.05 -6.92
C PRO A 152 19.86 5.93 -6.16
N ASP A 153 20.37 6.77 -5.25
CA ASP A 153 19.56 7.75 -4.50
C ASP A 153 18.79 8.70 -5.44
N GLU A 154 19.35 8.99 -6.62
CA GLU A 154 18.69 9.80 -7.64
C GLU A 154 17.36 9.19 -8.10
N VAL A 155 17.24 7.86 -8.22
CA VAL A 155 15.98 7.18 -8.56
C VAL A 155 14.97 7.36 -7.44
N HIS A 156 15.38 7.23 -6.18
CA HIS A 156 14.49 7.45 -5.03
C HIS A 156 13.96 8.88 -5.01
N HIS A 157 14.82 9.89 -5.18
CA HIS A 157 14.40 11.30 -5.21
C HIS A 157 13.45 11.62 -6.38
N LYS A 158 13.69 11.03 -7.56
CA LYS A 158 12.79 11.21 -8.71
C LYS A 158 11.43 10.55 -8.45
N LEU A 159 11.40 9.34 -7.88
CA LEU A 159 10.16 8.65 -7.50
C LEU A 159 9.38 9.45 -6.46
N GLU A 160 10.05 9.92 -5.42
CA GLU A 160 9.45 10.75 -4.38
C GLU A 160 8.85 12.05 -4.96
N SER A 161 9.60 12.73 -5.82
CA SER A 161 9.14 13.95 -6.49
C SER A 161 7.90 13.72 -7.36
N ILE A 162 7.86 12.63 -8.12
CA ILE A 162 6.71 12.26 -8.95
C ILE A 162 5.52 11.85 -8.07
N ALA A 163 5.78 11.05 -7.04
CA ALA A 163 4.73 10.58 -6.14
C ALA A 163 4.07 11.74 -5.38
N LEU A 164 4.87 12.63 -4.79
CA LEU A 164 4.35 13.75 -3.99
C LEU A 164 3.90 14.94 -4.85
N GLY A 165 4.56 15.19 -5.98
CA GLY A 165 4.28 16.34 -6.83
C GLY A 165 3.14 16.12 -7.82
N ILE A 166 2.88 14.89 -8.23
CA ILE A 166 1.89 14.56 -9.27
C ILE A 166 0.84 13.60 -8.76
N PHE A 167 1.23 12.40 -8.32
CA PHE A 167 0.27 11.35 -8.01
C PHE A 167 -0.52 11.62 -6.73
N ALA A 168 0.11 12.14 -5.69
CA ALA A 168 -0.59 12.44 -4.43
C ALA A 168 -1.66 13.53 -4.60
N PRO A 169 -1.40 14.70 -5.25
CA PRO A 169 -2.44 15.68 -5.53
C PRO A 169 -3.60 15.12 -6.37
N ILE A 170 -3.31 14.33 -7.42
CA ILE A 170 -4.34 13.71 -8.25
C ILE A 170 -5.17 12.72 -7.42
N PHE A 171 -4.51 11.89 -6.61
CA PHE A 171 -5.19 10.94 -5.73
C PHE A 171 -6.14 11.65 -4.75
N PHE A 172 -5.66 12.67 -4.04
CA PHE A 172 -6.49 13.41 -3.09
C PHE A 172 -7.62 14.18 -3.76
N ALA A 173 -7.36 14.77 -4.94
CA ALA A 173 -8.39 15.43 -5.72
C ALA A 173 -9.48 14.46 -6.16
N THR A 174 -9.12 13.29 -6.69
CA THR A 174 -10.09 12.27 -7.13
C THR A 174 -10.84 11.66 -5.94
N ALA A 175 -10.17 11.43 -4.81
CA ALA A 175 -10.82 10.97 -3.58
C ALA A 175 -11.82 12.02 -3.06
N GLY A 176 -11.41 13.29 -3.02
CA GLY A 176 -12.27 14.40 -2.60
C GLY A 176 -13.50 14.61 -3.49
N LEU A 177 -13.36 14.43 -4.81
CA LEU A 177 -14.50 14.51 -5.76
C LEU A 177 -15.54 13.40 -5.55
N LYS A 178 -15.16 12.26 -4.97
CA LYS A 178 -16.10 11.18 -4.64
C LYS A 178 -16.89 11.44 -3.36
N VAL A 179 -16.46 12.39 -2.54
CA VAL A 179 -17.12 12.73 -1.28
C VAL A 179 -18.22 13.76 -1.54
N ASN A 180 -19.47 13.40 -1.30
CA ASN A 180 -20.57 14.35 -1.34
C ASN A 180 -20.65 15.11 0.00
N VAL A 181 -19.95 16.24 0.08
CA VAL A 181 -19.86 17.08 1.30
C VAL A 181 -21.25 17.59 1.73
N ILE A 182 -22.17 17.78 0.78
CA ILE A 182 -23.53 18.26 1.08
C ILE A 182 -24.30 17.24 1.94
N ASN A 183 -24.11 15.96 1.66
CA ASN A 183 -24.76 14.89 2.45
C ASN A 183 -24.16 14.78 3.87
N LEU A 184 -22.93 15.28 4.10
CA LEU A 184 -22.31 15.30 5.43
C LEU A 184 -22.90 16.38 6.36
N ILE A 185 -23.64 17.37 5.83
CA ILE A 185 -24.27 18.44 6.60
C ILE A 185 -25.56 17.93 7.30
N GLU A 186 -26.03 16.71 7.00
CA GLU A 186 -27.13 16.13 7.76
C GLU A 186 -26.78 16.00 9.25
N PRO A 187 -27.66 16.48 10.18
CA PRO A 187 -27.36 16.50 11.63
C PRO A 187 -27.01 15.13 12.22
N ARG A 188 -27.51 14.05 11.62
CA ARG A 188 -27.20 12.68 12.05
C ARG A 188 -25.79 12.26 11.70
N LEU A 189 -25.27 12.71 10.56
CA LEU A 189 -23.91 12.37 10.10
C LEU A 189 -22.88 13.26 10.80
N LEU A 190 -23.21 14.52 11.10
CA LEU A 190 -22.36 15.42 11.87
C LEU A 190 -22.04 14.89 13.28
N ILE A 191 -22.97 14.16 13.91
CA ILE A 191 -22.74 13.56 15.24
C ILE A 191 -21.79 12.34 15.15
N ILE A 192 -21.70 11.70 13.99
CA ILE A 192 -20.86 10.49 13.80
C ILE A 192 -19.45 10.86 13.32
N THR A 193 -19.33 12.00 12.63
CA THR A 193 -18.05 12.43 11.98
C THR A 193 -17.33 13.55 12.73
N GLY A 194 -17.95 14.21 13.69
CA GLY A 194 -17.37 15.26 14.57
C GLY A 194 -17.09 14.73 15.93
#